data_797f0adcb780ca8b0b74b98c15a4c7f7
#
_entry.id   797f0adcb780ca8b0b74b98c15a4c7f7
#
_cell.length_a   1.000
_cell.length_b   1.000
_cell.length_c   1.000
_cell.angle_alpha   90.00
_cell.angle_beta   90.00
_cell.angle_gamma   90.00
#
_symmetry.space_group_name_H-M   'P 1'
#
loop_
_entity.id
_entity.type
_entity.pdbx_description
1 polymer ?
#
loop_
_entity_poly.entity_id
_entity_poly.type
_entity_poly.pdbx_seq_one_letter_code
_entity_poly.pdbx_strand_id
1 'polypeptide(L)'
;GYHEAHLTGTAGANGYTMDDLMQDDLGLDGIGCTACHSIDDDNLAGRSNGDLPINDENVSWGGFENPWDGLMSGQTGFIPVFGEHMRNSEVCASCHSLYTHTQDLQGEETGQVFFEQTTYLEWVNSAFNAENVQCQSCHMPLVEGGAIAATQPNWLFPQRFGKHHLVGGNAFMLKLMRDNAVQLNLSATPVQFDSTIARTVASLQHQTAHLKVRQLATSPGEWAFEVEVENLAGHKFPSGYPARLSFIEFILTGPEDDTLFHSGAWSPANGINGRDTGLEPHWNEITSPDQVQIYELVLGDVEGATTQVLERAAILLKDNRLPPRGISSQHPTY
;
A
#
# COMPACT_ATOMS: atom_id res chain seq x y z
N GLY A 1 -17.60 10.78 -4.75
CA GLY A 1 -18.00 10.79 -3.35
C GLY A 1 -17.61 12.08 -2.63
N TYR A 2 -16.73 12.01 -1.64
CA TYR A 2 -16.37 13.18 -0.78
C TYR A 2 -15.94 14.41 -1.57
N HIS A 3 -15.04 14.27 -2.54
CA HIS A 3 -14.55 15.39 -3.36
C HIS A 3 -15.70 16.09 -4.12
N GLU A 4 -16.60 15.33 -4.70
CA GLU A 4 -17.76 15.88 -5.40
C GLU A 4 -18.73 16.55 -4.43
N ALA A 5 -19.01 15.93 -3.29
CA ALA A 5 -19.85 16.51 -2.24
C ALA A 5 -19.26 17.83 -1.70
N HIS A 6 -17.94 17.92 -1.57
CA HIS A 6 -17.24 19.14 -1.20
C HIS A 6 -17.35 20.21 -2.29
N LEU A 7 -17.09 19.88 -3.56
CA LEU A 7 -17.20 20.82 -4.68
C LEU A 7 -18.62 21.34 -4.91
N THR A 8 -19.62 20.50 -4.68
CA THR A 8 -21.04 20.86 -4.81
C THR A 8 -21.62 21.52 -3.58
N GLY A 9 -20.86 21.61 -2.48
CA GLY A 9 -21.31 22.17 -1.20
C GLY A 9 -22.36 21.32 -0.49
N THR A 10 -22.46 20.04 -0.83
CA THR A 10 -23.40 19.08 -0.23
C THR A 10 -22.78 18.33 0.96
N ALA A 11 -21.45 18.43 1.15
CA ALA A 11 -20.80 17.93 2.36
C ALA A 11 -21.29 18.75 3.56
N GLY A 12 -21.91 18.09 4.54
CA GLY A 12 -22.38 18.75 5.77
C GLY A 12 -21.24 19.24 6.65
N ALA A 13 -21.55 19.93 7.75
CA ALA A 13 -20.59 20.44 8.72
C ALA A 13 -19.69 19.34 9.34
N ASN A 14 -20.11 18.08 9.28
CA ASN A 14 -19.36 16.92 9.76
C ASN A 14 -18.57 16.20 8.64
N GLY A 15 -18.44 16.83 7.46
CA GLY A 15 -17.81 16.24 6.29
C GLY A 15 -18.72 15.19 5.61
N TYR A 16 -18.10 14.23 4.92
CA TYR A 16 -18.77 13.13 4.22
C TYR A 16 -18.73 11.88 5.10
N THR A 17 -19.88 11.53 5.66
CA THR A 17 -20.00 10.45 6.65
C THR A 17 -20.11 9.07 5.97
N MET A 18 -20.00 7.99 6.76
CA MET A 18 -20.28 6.64 6.25
C MET A 18 -21.73 6.47 5.80
N ASP A 19 -22.67 7.18 6.44
CA ASP A 19 -24.07 7.17 6.03
C ASP A 19 -24.25 7.87 4.68
N ASP A 20 -23.52 8.95 4.42
CA ASP A 20 -23.50 9.62 3.12
C ASP A 20 -22.89 8.70 2.05
N LEU A 21 -21.76 8.03 2.34
CA LEU A 21 -21.14 7.07 1.45
C LEU A 21 -22.09 5.93 1.07
N MET A 22 -22.82 5.38 2.04
CA MET A 22 -23.76 4.27 1.80
C MET A 22 -24.97 4.65 0.94
N GLN A 23 -25.20 5.96 0.72
CA GLN A 23 -26.26 6.49 -0.12
C GLN A 23 -25.74 7.09 -1.44
N ASP A 24 -24.44 7.08 -1.66
CA ASP A 24 -23.77 7.60 -2.85
C ASP A 24 -23.35 6.45 -3.76
N ASP A 25 -24.09 6.21 -4.82
CA ASP A 25 -23.81 5.15 -5.80
C ASP A 25 -22.43 5.30 -6.43
N LEU A 26 -21.94 6.53 -6.69
CA LEU A 26 -20.61 6.79 -7.20
C LEU A 26 -19.52 6.52 -6.15
N GLY A 27 -19.79 6.86 -4.88
CA GLY A 27 -18.91 6.57 -3.77
C GLY A 27 -18.73 5.06 -3.53
N LEU A 28 -19.80 4.28 -3.77
CA LEU A 28 -19.79 2.83 -3.62
C LEU A 28 -19.19 2.09 -4.82
N ASP A 29 -19.10 2.70 -6.00
CA ASP A 29 -18.56 2.05 -7.20
C ASP A 29 -17.06 1.72 -7.07
N GLY A 30 -16.30 2.52 -6.31
CA GLY A 30 -14.88 2.33 -6.10
C GLY A 30 -14.05 2.58 -7.37
N ILE A 31 -12.86 1.97 -7.43
CA ILE A 31 -11.95 2.09 -8.58
C ILE A 31 -12.20 0.93 -9.55
N GLY A 32 -13.03 1.17 -10.56
CA GLY A 32 -13.33 0.20 -11.61
C GLY A 32 -12.23 0.11 -12.69
N CYS A 33 -12.39 -0.81 -13.62
CA CYS A 33 -11.45 -1.01 -14.74
C CYS A 33 -11.26 0.25 -15.57
N THR A 34 -12.34 0.98 -15.85
CA THR A 34 -12.32 2.21 -16.64
C THR A 34 -11.53 3.33 -15.98
N ALA A 35 -11.51 3.41 -14.64
CA ALA A 35 -10.75 4.43 -13.94
C ALA A 35 -9.26 4.42 -14.32
N CYS A 36 -8.64 3.21 -14.36
CA CYS A 36 -7.25 3.09 -14.78
C CYS A 36 -7.08 3.13 -16.30
N HIS A 37 -7.97 2.46 -17.04
CA HIS A 37 -7.84 2.33 -18.50
C HIS A 37 -8.26 3.57 -19.28
N SER A 38 -8.78 4.63 -18.62
CA SER A 38 -9.06 5.95 -19.23
C SER A 38 -8.00 6.99 -18.90
N ILE A 39 -6.94 6.65 -18.19
CA ILE A 39 -5.87 7.60 -17.84
C ILE A 39 -5.01 7.88 -19.06
N ASP A 40 -4.93 9.14 -19.47
CA ASP A 40 -4.04 9.60 -20.54
C ASP A 40 -2.59 9.74 -20.06
N ASP A 41 -1.65 9.70 -20.99
CA ASP A 41 -0.22 9.93 -20.76
C ASP A 41 0.09 11.44 -20.73
N ASP A 42 -0.44 12.13 -19.72
CA ASP A 42 -0.20 13.56 -19.52
C ASP A 42 0.41 13.83 -18.15
N ASN A 43 1.74 13.99 -18.11
CA ASN A 43 2.51 14.33 -16.91
C ASN A 43 2.19 13.45 -15.67
N LEU A 44 2.01 12.14 -15.86
CA LEU A 44 1.59 11.22 -14.80
C LEU A 44 2.51 11.24 -13.58
N ALA A 45 3.84 11.29 -13.81
CA ALA A 45 4.84 11.32 -12.74
C ALA A 45 4.75 12.57 -11.85
N GLY A 46 4.19 13.67 -12.35
CA GLY A 46 4.02 14.92 -11.62
C GLY A 46 2.67 15.07 -10.92
N ARG A 47 1.78 14.09 -11.05
CA ARG A 47 0.42 14.16 -10.47
C ARG A 47 0.36 13.51 -9.09
N SER A 48 -0.61 13.93 -8.30
CA SER A 48 -0.83 13.46 -6.93
C SER A 48 -2.32 13.59 -6.56
N ASN A 49 -2.70 13.12 -5.39
CA ASN A 49 -4.02 13.32 -4.78
C ASN A 49 -5.19 12.83 -5.64
N GLY A 50 -4.95 11.80 -6.48
CA GLY A 50 -5.98 11.28 -7.37
C GLY A 50 -6.30 12.20 -8.56
N ASP A 51 -5.44 13.20 -8.87
CA ASP A 51 -5.55 14.01 -10.08
C ASP A 51 -5.19 13.17 -11.30
N LEU A 52 -6.21 12.61 -11.95
CA LEU A 52 -6.09 11.73 -13.10
C LEU A 52 -6.44 12.46 -14.39
N PRO A 53 -5.58 12.45 -15.42
CA PRO A 53 -5.92 12.98 -16.74
C PRO A 53 -6.81 11.95 -17.45
N ILE A 54 -8.11 12.01 -17.21
CA ILE A 54 -9.08 11.11 -17.83
C ILE A 54 -9.46 11.62 -19.22
N ASN A 55 -9.41 10.74 -20.22
CA ASN A 55 -9.88 11.08 -21.55
C ASN A 55 -11.41 10.97 -21.68
N ASP A 56 -12.00 11.81 -22.52
CA ASP A 56 -13.45 11.87 -22.80
C ASP A 56 -13.82 11.14 -24.10
N GLU A 57 -12.87 10.51 -24.78
CA GLU A 57 -13.01 10.01 -26.14
C GLU A 57 -13.43 8.54 -26.24
N ASN A 58 -13.88 7.93 -25.17
CA ASN A 58 -14.15 6.48 -25.05
C ASN A 58 -12.93 5.61 -25.44
N VAL A 59 -11.73 6.11 -25.24
CA VAL A 59 -10.50 5.36 -25.41
C VAL A 59 -10.24 4.51 -24.16
N SER A 60 -9.81 3.26 -24.38
CA SER A 60 -9.36 2.38 -23.31
C SER A 60 -7.90 2.01 -23.54
N TRP A 61 -7.01 2.61 -22.75
CA TRP A 61 -5.58 2.36 -22.83
C TRP A 61 -5.22 0.98 -22.30
N GLY A 62 -4.30 0.31 -22.98
CA GLY A 62 -3.82 -1.01 -22.56
C GLY A 62 -2.37 -1.27 -22.94
N GLY A 63 -1.75 -2.28 -22.31
CA GLY A 63 -0.37 -2.63 -22.55
C GLY A 63 -0.10 -3.47 -23.79
N PHE A 64 -1.09 -3.76 -24.66
CA PHE A 64 -0.91 -4.56 -25.88
C PHE A 64 -0.78 -3.67 -27.11
N GLU A 65 0.30 -3.85 -27.88
CA GLU A 65 0.63 -3.01 -29.05
C GLU A 65 -0.37 -3.13 -30.21
N ASN A 66 -1.06 -4.25 -30.31
CA ASN A 66 -2.03 -4.50 -31.38
C ASN A 66 -3.34 -5.02 -30.78
N PRO A 67 -4.12 -4.16 -30.11
CA PRO A 67 -5.40 -4.58 -29.56
C PRO A 67 -6.42 -4.88 -30.65
N TRP A 68 -7.40 -5.72 -30.33
CA TRP A 68 -8.48 -6.06 -31.28
C TRP A 68 -9.62 -5.05 -31.19
N ASP A 69 -9.42 -3.91 -31.78
CA ASP A 69 -10.31 -2.76 -31.70
C ASP A 69 -11.74 -3.06 -32.14
N GLY A 70 -11.93 -3.69 -33.29
CA GLY A 70 -13.24 -3.97 -33.84
C GLY A 70 -14.12 -4.88 -32.99
N LEU A 71 -13.54 -5.93 -32.37
CA LEU A 71 -14.28 -6.84 -31.50
C LEU A 71 -14.55 -6.23 -30.12
N MET A 72 -13.57 -5.54 -29.56
CA MET A 72 -13.68 -4.95 -28.23
C MET A 72 -14.60 -3.74 -28.23
N SER A 73 -14.44 -2.81 -29.18
CA SER A 73 -15.29 -1.61 -29.28
C SER A 73 -16.74 -1.96 -29.58
N GLY A 74 -16.99 -2.96 -30.39
CA GLY A 74 -18.35 -3.43 -30.70
C GLY A 74 -19.10 -4.01 -29.49
N GLN A 75 -18.39 -4.49 -28.45
CA GLN A 75 -18.98 -5.04 -27.23
C GLN A 75 -19.02 -4.05 -26.07
N THR A 76 -18.04 -3.17 -25.96
CA THR A 76 -17.87 -2.29 -24.78
C THR A 76 -18.18 -0.83 -25.06
N GLY A 77 -18.17 -0.41 -26.30
CA GLY A 77 -18.25 1.00 -26.71
C GLY A 77 -16.92 1.75 -26.54
N PHE A 78 -15.88 1.12 -25.98
CA PHE A 78 -14.55 1.71 -25.85
C PHE A 78 -13.63 1.26 -26.97
N ILE A 79 -12.79 2.18 -27.45
CA ILE A 79 -11.76 1.93 -28.45
C ILE A 79 -10.48 1.53 -27.73
N PRO A 80 -10.04 0.26 -27.81
CA PRO A 80 -8.79 -0.15 -27.16
C PRO A 80 -7.59 0.38 -27.95
N VAL A 81 -6.70 1.04 -27.26
CA VAL A 81 -5.49 1.66 -27.82
C VAL A 81 -4.28 1.22 -26.99
N PHE A 82 -3.15 1.02 -27.66
CA PHE A 82 -1.89 0.80 -26.96
C PHE A 82 -1.41 2.09 -26.27
N GLY A 83 -1.10 2.00 -24.97
CA GLY A 83 -0.47 3.04 -24.18
C GLY A 83 0.74 2.50 -23.47
N GLU A 84 1.94 3.00 -23.80
CA GLU A 84 3.19 2.61 -23.13
C GLU A 84 3.14 2.92 -21.63
N HIS A 85 2.50 4.03 -21.24
CA HIS A 85 2.32 4.43 -19.84
C HIS A 85 1.62 3.37 -18.99
N MET A 86 0.76 2.53 -19.57
CA MET A 86 0.10 1.43 -18.87
C MET A 86 1.07 0.32 -18.41
N ARG A 87 2.29 0.31 -18.95
CA ARG A 87 3.37 -0.59 -18.53
C ARG A 87 4.30 0.02 -17.50
N ASN A 88 4.20 1.34 -17.26
CA ASN A 88 5.09 2.12 -16.42
C ASN A 88 4.47 2.43 -15.06
N SER A 89 5.31 2.67 -14.06
CA SER A 89 4.87 2.96 -12.70
C SER A 89 4.15 4.31 -12.57
N GLU A 90 4.35 5.22 -13.54
CA GLU A 90 3.74 6.54 -13.56
C GLU A 90 2.20 6.49 -13.55
N VAL A 91 1.59 5.46 -14.11
CA VAL A 91 0.12 5.27 -14.06
C VAL A 91 -0.38 5.11 -12.61
N CYS A 92 0.48 4.72 -11.69
CA CYS A 92 0.15 4.56 -10.28
C CYS A 92 0.41 5.84 -9.47
N ALA A 93 1.17 6.80 -10.03
CA ALA A 93 1.73 7.95 -9.31
C ALA A 93 0.66 8.81 -8.63
N SER A 94 -0.38 9.18 -9.35
CA SER A 94 -1.41 10.09 -8.85
C SER A 94 -2.13 9.56 -7.62
N CYS A 95 -2.47 8.27 -7.60
CA CYS A 95 -3.13 7.63 -6.46
C CYS A 95 -2.16 7.23 -5.34
N HIS A 96 -0.86 7.08 -5.64
CA HIS A 96 0.17 6.65 -4.68
C HIS A 96 1.18 7.75 -4.34
N SER A 97 0.80 9.01 -4.58
CA SER A 97 1.42 10.24 -4.09
C SER A 97 0.32 11.12 -3.50
N LEU A 98 0.19 11.12 -2.17
CA LEU A 98 -0.88 11.83 -1.48
C LEU A 98 -0.28 12.88 -0.54
N TYR A 99 -0.76 14.10 -0.67
CA TYR A 99 -0.37 15.26 0.12
C TYR A 99 -1.60 15.80 0.82
N THR A 100 -1.51 16.01 2.12
CA THR A 100 -2.61 16.52 2.94
C THR A 100 -2.25 17.92 3.45
N HIS A 101 -3.18 18.87 3.33
CA HIS A 101 -3.05 20.19 3.93
C HIS A 101 -3.20 20.08 5.43
N THR A 102 -2.20 20.57 6.16
CA THR A 102 -2.19 20.50 7.62
C THR A 102 -3.14 21.53 8.21
N GLN A 103 -3.99 21.08 9.13
CA GLN A 103 -4.86 21.90 9.95
C GLN A 103 -4.31 21.99 11.37
N ASP A 104 -4.55 23.14 12.03
CA ASP A 104 -4.29 23.30 13.46
C ASP A 104 -5.35 22.58 14.32
N LEU A 105 -5.26 22.71 15.64
CA LEU A 105 -6.19 22.06 16.55
C LEU A 105 -7.61 22.65 16.51
N GLN A 106 -7.78 23.81 15.90
CA GLN A 106 -9.06 24.48 15.67
C GLN A 106 -9.68 24.09 14.32
N GLY A 107 -8.91 23.40 13.45
CA GLY A 107 -9.34 22.98 12.10
C GLY A 107 -9.05 24.03 11.02
N GLU A 108 -8.24 25.05 11.33
CA GLU A 108 -7.85 26.06 10.36
C GLU A 108 -6.59 25.61 9.60
N GLU A 109 -6.54 25.86 8.29
CA GLU A 109 -5.37 25.52 7.48
C GLU A 109 -4.13 26.31 7.90
N THR A 110 -3.01 25.61 8.13
CA THR A 110 -1.73 26.22 8.52
C THR A 110 -0.91 26.72 7.34
N GLY A 111 -1.28 26.35 6.11
CA GLY A 111 -0.50 26.56 4.90
C GLY A 111 0.65 25.55 4.72
N GLN A 112 0.81 24.59 5.63
CA GLN A 112 1.74 23.48 5.48
C GLN A 112 1.10 22.33 4.72
N VAL A 113 1.93 21.53 4.05
CA VAL A 113 1.53 20.31 3.35
C VAL A 113 2.34 19.15 3.91
N PHE A 114 1.64 18.09 4.27
CA PHE A 114 2.22 16.87 4.78
C PHE A 114 2.20 15.76 3.71
N PHE A 115 3.31 15.03 3.59
CA PHE A 115 3.41 13.86 2.71
C PHE A 115 2.76 12.65 3.39
N GLU A 116 1.49 12.41 3.12
CA GLU A 116 0.72 11.34 3.74
C GLU A 116 1.08 9.97 3.18
N GLN A 117 1.09 9.84 1.86
CA GLN A 117 1.47 8.62 1.17
C GLN A 117 2.44 8.94 0.04
N THR A 118 3.62 8.34 0.06
CA THR A 118 4.70 8.63 -0.89
C THR A 118 5.25 7.38 -1.57
N THR A 119 4.44 6.33 -1.67
CA THR A 119 4.86 5.02 -2.18
C THR A 119 5.49 5.11 -3.58
N TYR A 120 4.92 5.93 -4.48
CA TYR A 120 5.49 6.16 -5.80
C TYR A 120 6.82 6.91 -5.71
N LEU A 121 6.92 7.96 -4.91
CA LEU A 121 8.14 8.75 -4.74
C LEU A 121 9.26 7.96 -4.05
N GLU A 122 8.92 7.07 -3.12
CA GLU A 122 9.86 6.13 -2.50
C GLU A 122 10.43 5.18 -3.56
N TRP A 123 9.59 4.66 -4.47
CA TRP A 123 10.02 3.83 -5.59
C TRP A 123 10.90 4.61 -6.58
N VAL A 124 10.52 5.83 -6.95
CA VAL A 124 11.35 6.70 -7.84
C VAL A 124 12.76 6.86 -7.28
N ASN A 125 12.89 6.97 -5.95
CA ASN A 125 14.16 7.16 -5.25
C ASN A 125 14.93 5.85 -4.96
N SER A 126 14.45 4.71 -5.42
CA SER A 126 15.00 3.40 -5.14
C SER A 126 15.85 2.85 -6.30
N ALA A 127 16.61 1.79 -6.02
CA ALA A 127 17.29 1.03 -7.07
C ALA A 127 16.31 0.34 -8.04
N PHE A 128 15.08 0.06 -7.62
CA PHE A 128 14.07 -0.58 -8.47
C PHE A 128 13.73 0.27 -9.69
N ASN A 129 13.57 1.59 -9.52
CA ASN A 129 13.40 2.49 -10.65
C ASN A 129 14.63 2.47 -11.59
N ALA A 130 15.85 2.57 -11.05
CA ALA A 130 17.08 2.53 -11.85
C ALA A 130 17.25 1.20 -12.62
N GLU A 131 16.74 0.10 -12.11
CA GLU A 131 16.73 -1.23 -12.71
C GLU A 131 15.51 -1.49 -13.59
N ASN A 132 14.65 -0.51 -13.79
CA ASN A 132 13.41 -0.62 -14.56
C ASN A 132 12.44 -1.70 -14.03
N VAL A 133 12.42 -1.94 -12.72
CA VAL A 133 11.45 -2.82 -12.07
C VAL A 133 10.23 -1.99 -11.69
N GLN A 134 9.16 -2.13 -12.45
CA GLN A 134 7.94 -1.36 -12.33
C GLN A 134 7.03 -1.85 -11.19
N CYS A 135 6.10 -1.01 -10.73
CA CYS A 135 5.07 -1.39 -9.75
C CYS A 135 4.31 -2.63 -10.19
N GLN A 136 3.97 -2.71 -11.48
CA GLN A 136 3.28 -3.83 -12.10
C GLN A 136 4.05 -5.15 -11.97
N SER A 137 5.39 -5.13 -11.87
CA SER A 137 6.21 -6.34 -11.74
C SER A 137 5.84 -7.17 -10.51
N CYS A 138 5.48 -6.51 -9.41
CA CYS A 138 5.08 -7.16 -8.15
C CYS A 138 3.56 -7.18 -7.97
N HIS A 139 2.87 -6.06 -8.28
CA HIS A 139 1.44 -5.90 -8.01
C HIS A 139 0.55 -6.48 -9.11
N MET A 140 1.09 -6.68 -10.32
CA MET A 140 0.40 -7.28 -11.46
C MET A 140 1.25 -8.39 -12.09
N PRO A 141 1.49 -9.50 -11.38
CA PRO A 141 2.43 -10.54 -11.82
C PRO A 141 2.04 -11.10 -13.19
N LEU A 142 3.04 -11.21 -14.06
CA LEU A 142 2.85 -11.67 -15.43
C LEU A 142 2.51 -13.14 -15.52
N VAL A 143 1.62 -13.47 -16.46
CA VAL A 143 1.36 -14.83 -16.89
C VAL A 143 2.04 -15.03 -18.25
N GLU A 144 2.90 -16.02 -18.33
CA GLU A 144 3.55 -16.42 -19.59
C GLU A 144 2.61 -17.33 -20.40
N GLY A 145 2.42 -16.99 -21.66
CA GLY A 145 1.65 -17.81 -22.58
C GLY A 145 0.16 -17.97 -22.24
N GLY A 146 -0.40 -17.01 -21.50
CA GLY A 146 -1.82 -17.01 -21.15
C GLY A 146 -2.72 -16.60 -22.31
N ALA A 147 -4.00 -16.93 -22.19
CA ALA A 147 -5.04 -16.50 -23.12
C ALA A 147 -5.70 -15.22 -22.60
N ILE A 148 -5.81 -14.21 -23.47
CA ILE A 148 -6.46 -12.92 -23.13
C ILE A 148 -7.97 -12.92 -23.44
N ALA A 149 -8.50 -14.01 -23.99
CA ALA A 149 -9.92 -14.16 -24.29
C ALA A 149 -10.45 -15.52 -23.88
N ALA A 150 -11.70 -15.58 -23.40
CA ALA A 150 -12.36 -16.82 -23.00
C ALA A 150 -12.60 -17.76 -24.17
N THR A 151 -12.86 -17.21 -25.36
CA THR A 151 -13.01 -17.95 -26.61
C THR A 151 -11.93 -17.51 -27.57
N GLN A 152 -10.99 -18.41 -27.88
CA GLN A 152 -9.88 -18.10 -28.77
C GLN A 152 -10.15 -18.61 -30.19
N PRO A 153 -10.04 -17.74 -31.19
CA PRO A 153 -9.82 -18.22 -32.57
C PRO A 153 -8.49 -18.95 -32.65
N ASN A 154 -8.38 -19.96 -33.52
CA ASN A 154 -7.16 -20.76 -33.68
C ASN A 154 -5.90 -19.98 -34.10
N TRP A 155 -6.06 -18.72 -34.52
CA TRP A 155 -4.99 -17.82 -34.92
C TRP A 155 -4.52 -16.89 -33.79
N LEU A 156 -5.15 -16.94 -32.60
CA LEU A 156 -4.74 -16.14 -31.46
C LEU A 156 -3.60 -16.82 -30.72
N PHE A 157 -2.46 -16.19 -30.79
CA PHE A 157 -1.28 -16.64 -30.03
C PHE A 157 -1.40 -16.28 -28.55
N PRO A 158 -0.91 -17.16 -27.66
CA PRO A 158 -0.76 -16.81 -26.26
C PRO A 158 0.04 -15.52 -26.07
N GLN A 159 -0.46 -14.62 -25.24
CA GLN A 159 0.18 -13.35 -24.92
C GLN A 159 0.60 -13.33 -23.46
N ARG A 160 1.65 -12.53 -23.14
CA ARG A 160 1.95 -12.20 -21.76
C ARG A 160 0.94 -11.17 -21.29
N PHE A 161 0.37 -11.36 -20.10
CA PHE A 161 -0.51 -10.36 -19.50
C PHE A 161 -0.33 -10.30 -17.98
N GLY A 162 -0.55 -9.09 -17.41
CA GLY A 162 -0.53 -8.87 -15.97
C GLY A 162 -1.83 -9.31 -15.30
N LYS A 163 -1.73 -10.11 -14.26
CA LYS A 163 -2.87 -10.38 -13.38
C LYS A 163 -3.11 -9.16 -12.50
N HIS A 164 -4.32 -8.63 -12.50
CA HIS A 164 -4.72 -7.50 -11.68
C HIS A 164 -4.90 -7.90 -10.20
N HIS A 165 -3.85 -8.44 -9.58
CA HIS A 165 -3.89 -8.85 -8.19
C HIS A 165 -3.95 -7.65 -7.25
N LEU A 166 -3.16 -6.60 -7.55
CA LEU A 166 -3.11 -5.32 -6.83
C LEU A 166 -3.10 -5.50 -5.30
N VAL A 167 -2.39 -6.52 -4.83
CA VAL A 167 -2.33 -6.86 -3.42
C VAL A 167 -1.58 -5.79 -2.64
N GLY A 168 -2.10 -5.45 -1.45
CA GLY A 168 -1.43 -4.59 -0.49
C GLY A 168 -1.10 -5.36 0.79
N GLY A 169 -0.83 -4.65 1.89
CA GLY A 169 -0.49 -5.24 3.19
C GLY A 169 -1.68 -5.47 4.15
N ASN A 170 -2.92 -5.22 3.73
CA ASN A 170 -4.07 -5.19 4.66
C ASN A 170 -5.01 -6.40 4.53
N ALA A 171 -4.52 -7.58 4.94
CA ALA A 171 -5.34 -8.80 4.99
C ALA A 171 -6.49 -8.70 6.03
N PHE A 172 -6.33 -7.88 7.08
CA PHE A 172 -7.37 -7.71 8.11
C PHE A 172 -8.60 -7.01 7.52
N MET A 173 -8.44 -5.91 6.78
CA MET A 173 -9.54 -5.19 6.17
C MET A 173 -10.29 -6.07 5.16
N LEU A 174 -9.58 -6.86 4.36
CA LEU A 174 -10.20 -7.81 3.43
C LEU A 174 -11.07 -8.85 4.14
N LYS A 175 -10.63 -9.35 5.31
CA LYS A 175 -11.44 -10.26 6.14
C LYS A 175 -12.67 -9.55 6.69
N LEU A 176 -12.50 -8.32 7.21
CA LEU A 176 -13.60 -7.51 7.73
C LEU A 176 -14.65 -7.26 6.65
N MET A 177 -14.24 -6.88 5.45
CA MET A 177 -15.11 -6.65 4.30
C MET A 177 -15.83 -7.94 3.89
N ARG A 178 -15.13 -9.08 3.80
CA ARG A 178 -15.74 -10.39 3.49
C ARG A 178 -16.82 -10.75 4.50
N ASP A 179 -16.52 -10.62 5.79
CA ASP A 179 -17.41 -11.04 6.87
C ASP A 179 -18.62 -10.11 7.01
N ASN A 180 -18.55 -8.90 6.46
CA ASN A 180 -19.64 -7.91 6.46
C ASN A 180 -20.11 -7.54 5.04
N ALA A 181 -19.89 -8.40 4.04
CA ALA A 181 -20.15 -8.09 2.65
C ALA A 181 -21.61 -7.70 2.36
N VAL A 182 -22.55 -8.31 3.05
CA VAL A 182 -24.00 -8.00 2.92
C VAL A 182 -24.31 -6.61 3.49
N GLN A 183 -23.81 -6.31 4.68
CA GLN A 183 -24.03 -5.02 5.35
C GLN A 183 -23.40 -3.86 4.57
N LEU A 184 -22.26 -4.11 3.94
CA LEU A 184 -21.51 -3.14 3.14
C LEU A 184 -21.95 -3.11 1.66
N ASN A 185 -22.98 -3.87 1.30
CA ASN A 185 -23.47 -3.99 -0.08
C ASN A 185 -22.39 -4.31 -1.11
N LEU A 186 -21.44 -5.19 -0.75
CA LEU A 186 -20.34 -5.55 -1.63
C LEU A 186 -20.75 -6.65 -2.62
N SER A 187 -20.38 -6.46 -3.88
CA SER A 187 -20.67 -7.43 -4.96
C SER A 187 -19.67 -8.60 -5.01
N ALA A 188 -18.51 -8.47 -4.39
CA ALA A 188 -17.49 -9.51 -4.37
C ALA A 188 -17.94 -10.72 -3.53
N THR A 189 -17.71 -11.91 -4.08
CA THR A 189 -18.05 -13.18 -3.43
C THR A 189 -17.02 -13.57 -2.37
N PRO A 190 -17.37 -14.40 -1.38
CA PRO A 190 -16.42 -14.92 -0.39
C PRO A 190 -15.18 -15.56 -1.02
N VAL A 191 -15.32 -16.29 -2.13
CA VAL A 191 -14.19 -16.92 -2.84
C VAL A 191 -13.22 -15.87 -3.42
N GLN A 192 -13.74 -14.74 -3.91
CA GLN A 192 -12.91 -13.64 -4.39
C GLN A 192 -12.13 -13.00 -3.25
N PHE A 193 -12.78 -12.74 -2.12
CA PHE A 193 -12.11 -12.24 -0.92
C PHE A 193 -11.04 -13.21 -0.41
N ASP A 194 -11.37 -14.49 -0.25
CA ASP A 194 -10.43 -15.51 0.23
C ASP A 194 -9.21 -15.64 -0.70
N SER A 195 -9.43 -15.57 -2.00
CA SER A 195 -8.35 -15.57 -2.99
C SER A 195 -7.44 -14.35 -2.85
N THR A 196 -8.00 -13.16 -2.63
CA THR A 196 -7.21 -11.93 -2.45
C THR A 196 -6.48 -11.93 -1.11
N ILE A 197 -7.13 -12.39 -0.03
CA ILE A 197 -6.50 -12.58 1.29
C ILE A 197 -5.31 -13.52 1.18
N ALA A 198 -5.48 -14.67 0.54
CA ALA A 198 -4.40 -15.65 0.36
C ALA A 198 -3.20 -15.07 -0.41
N ARG A 199 -3.46 -14.30 -1.49
CA ARG A 199 -2.42 -13.62 -2.25
C ARG A 199 -1.72 -12.52 -1.43
N THR A 200 -2.47 -11.74 -0.67
CA THR A 200 -1.93 -10.72 0.23
C THR A 200 -1.01 -11.34 1.28
N VAL A 201 -1.44 -12.41 1.93
CA VAL A 201 -0.62 -13.14 2.92
C VAL A 201 0.62 -13.73 2.27
N ALA A 202 0.51 -14.37 1.10
CA ALA A 202 1.64 -14.92 0.37
C ALA A 202 2.65 -13.83 -0.03
N SER A 203 2.18 -12.66 -0.48
CA SER A 203 3.04 -11.51 -0.80
C SER A 203 3.79 -11.01 0.44
N LEU A 204 3.11 -10.86 1.58
CA LEU A 204 3.73 -10.46 2.85
C LEU A 204 4.78 -11.48 3.31
N GLN A 205 4.51 -12.78 3.17
CA GLN A 205 5.40 -13.85 3.64
C GLN A 205 6.64 -14.04 2.75
N HIS A 206 6.53 -13.80 1.44
CA HIS A 206 7.55 -14.24 0.49
C HIS A 206 8.17 -13.13 -0.36
N GLN A 207 7.56 -11.92 -0.41
CA GLN A 207 7.97 -10.87 -1.33
C GLN A 207 8.22 -9.51 -0.65
N THR A 208 7.95 -9.40 0.64
CA THR A 208 7.98 -8.11 1.34
C THR A 208 9.25 -7.90 2.13
N ALA A 209 9.69 -8.89 2.90
CA ALA A 209 10.89 -8.80 3.70
C ALA A 209 11.59 -10.15 3.80
N HIS A 210 12.91 -10.11 3.97
CA HIS A 210 13.74 -11.27 4.25
C HIS A 210 14.34 -11.14 5.65
N LEU A 211 14.23 -12.19 6.43
CA LEU A 211 14.77 -12.27 7.79
C LEU A 211 15.96 -13.23 7.83
N LYS A 212 17.06 -12.79 8.44
CA LYS A 212 18.19 -13.64 8.79
C LYS A 212 18.45 -13.56 10.28
N VAL A 213 18.62 -14.69 10.92
CA VAL A 213 18.99 -14.78 12.33
C VAL A 213 20.34 -15.49 12.43
N ARG A 214 21.27 -14.89 13.16
CA ARG A 214 22.60 -15.43 13.39
C ARG A 214 22.92 -15.39 14.88
N GLN A 215 23.27 -16.54 15.45
CA GLN A 215 23.83 -16.58 16.80
C GLN A 215 25.26 -16.03 16.78
N LEU A 216 25.56 -15.13 17.70
CA LEU A 216 26.88 -14.57 17.88
C LEU A 216 27.69 -15.37 18.91
N ALA A 217 29.03 -15.30 18.82
CA ALA A 217 29.89 -15.86 19.83
C ALA A 217 29.81 -14.99 21.11
N THR A 218 29.56 -15.63 22.26
CA THR A 218 29.39 -15.00 23.57
C THR A 218 30.20 -15.71 24.64
N SER A 219 30.27 -15.09 25.80
CA SER A 219 30.82 -15.75 27.03
C SER A 219 29.91 -16.86 27.53
N PRO A 220 30.42 -17.83 28.31
CA PRO A 220 29.59 -18.86 28.92
C PRO A 220 28.46 -18.26 29.79
N GLY A 221 27.22 -18.66 29.52
CA GLY A 221 26.03 -18.15 30.20
C GLY A 221 25.36 -16.94 29.53
N GLU A 222 25.92 -16.44 28.45
CA GLU A 222 25.33 -15.37 27.63
C GLU A 222 24.91 -15.89 26.25
N TRP A 223 23.82 -15.37 25.75
CA TRP A 223 23.31 -15.68 24.41
C TRP A 223 23.02 -14.38 23.69
N ALA A 224 23.58 -14.22 22.50
CA ALA A 224 23.35 -13.07 21.66
C ALA A 224 23.01 -13.51 20.24
N PHE A 225 22.05 -12.82 19.64
CA PHE A 225 21.60 -13.06 18.28
C PHE A 225 21.58 -11.74 17.51
N GLU A 226 21.98 -11.81 16.25
CA GLU A 226 21.80 -10.74 15.30
C GLU A 226 20.59 -11.08 14.43
N VAL A 227 19.66 -10.13 14.31
CA VAL A 227 18.50 -10.22 13.43
C VAL A 227 18.63 -9.16 12.33
N GLU A 228 18.81 -9.61 11.10
CA GLU A 228 18.85 -8.77 9.93
C GLU A 228 17.48 -8.79 9.25
N VAL A 229 16.91 -7.61 8.96
CA VAL A 229 15.67 -7.46 8.22
C VAL A 229 15.96 -6.70 6.94
N GLU A 230 15.78 -7.35 5.78
CA GLU A 230 15.96 -6.75 4.47
C GLU A 230 14.59 -6.45 3.84
N ASN A 231 14.35 -5.20 3.45
CA ASN A 231 13.16 -4.82 2.70
C ASN A 231 13.32 -5.23 1.22
N LEU A 232 12.41 -6.06 0.73
CA LEU A 232 12.37 -6.53 -0.66
C LEU A 232 11.43 -5.73 -1.55
N ALA A 233 10.64 -4.80 -0.98
CA ALA A 233 9.74 -3.94 -1.73
C ALA A 233 10.48 -2.75 -2.36
N GLY A 234 9.92 -2.21 -3.44
CA GLY A 234 10.44 -1.02 -4.10
C GLY A 234 10.14 0.30 -3.38
N HIS A 235 9.53 0.26 -2.22
CA HIS A 235 9.13 1.38 -1.38
C HIS A 235 9.43 1.07 0.08
N LYS A 236 9.29 2.03 0.99
CA LYS A 236 9.46 1.80 2.43
C LYS A 236 8.52 0.69 2.93
N PHE A 237 8.94 -0.01 3.97
CA PHE A 237 8.13 -1.03 4.63
C PHE A 237 8.08 -0.79 6.15
N PRO A 238 6.89 -0.75 6.76
CA PRO A 238 5.56 -0.70 6.13
C PRO A 238 5.34 0.59 5.31
N SER A 239 4.44 0.58 4.32
CA SER A 239 4.16 1.73 3.45
C SER A 239 2.66 1.97 3.28
N GLY A 240 2.31 3.06 2.61
CA GLY A 240 0.95 3.52 2.40
C GLY A 240 0.42 4.26 3.63
N TYR A 241 -0.71 3.83 4.19
CA TYR A 241 -1.35 4.52 5.30
C TYR A 241 -0.42 4.67 6.53
N PRO A 242 -0.22 5.88 7.08
CA PRO A 242 0.81 6.15 8.09
C PRO A 242 0.69 5.37 9.40
N ALA A 243 -0.52 4.93 9.77
CA ALA A 243 -0.72 4.16 11.00
C ALA A 243 -0.30 2.68 10.92
N ARG A 244 0.25 2.24 9.77
CA ARG A 244 0.79 0.89 9.63
C ARG A 244 2.11 0.74 10.37
N LEU A 245 2.25 -0.40 11.06
CA LEU A 245 3.49 -0.77 11.71
C LEU A 245 3.86 -2.22 11.38
N SER A 246 5.15 -2.52 11.52
CA SER A 246 5.70 -3.88 11.52
C SER A 246 6.60 -4.03 12.73
N PHE A 247 6.65 -5.21 13.33
CA PHE A 247 7.48 -5.45 14.51
C PHE A 247 8.17 -6.81 14.42
N ILE A 248 9.22 -6.97 15.20
CA ILE A 248 9.93 -8.23 15.33
C ILE A 248 9.38 -8.96 16.55
N GLU A 249 8.81 -10.14 16.33
CA GLU A 249 8.56 -11.09 17.39
C GLU A 249 9.75 -12.06 17.45
N PHE A 250 10.46 -12.11 18.59
CA PHE A 250 11.61 -12.98 18.79
C PHE A 250 11.38 -13.89 19.99
N ILE A 251 11.41 -15.20 19.75
CA ILE A 251 11.20 -16.22 20.77
C ILE A 251 12.45 -17.09 20.83
N LEU A 252 13.00 -17.28 22.04
CA LEU A 252 14.03 -18.27 22.35
C LEU A 252 13.45 -19.35 23.21
N THR A 253 13.51 -20.57 22.73
CA THR A 253 13.03 -21.76 23.48
C THR A 253 14.19 -22.63 23.95
N GLY A 254 14.00 -23.24 25.09
CA GLY A 254 14.91 -24.26 25.62
C GLY A 254 14.69 -25.65 25.00
N PRO A 255 15.50 -26.65 25.40
CA PRO A 255 15.41 -28.01 24.88
C PRO A 255 14.08 -28.74 25.18
N GLU A 256 13.34 -28.27 26.17
CA GLU A 256 12.05 -28.82 26.61
C GLU A 256 10.86 -27.99 26.09
N ASP A 257 11.09 -27.17 25.02
CA ASP A 257 10.13 -26.22 24.44
C ASP A 257 9.65 -25.13 25.43
N ASP A 258 10.36 -24.93 26.54
CA ASP A 258 10.13 -23.86 27.48
C ASP A 258 10.61 -22.52 26.91
N THR A 259 9.85 -21.44 27.13
CA THR A 259 10.20 -20.12 26.66
C THR A 259 11.23 -19.48 27.59
N LEU A 260 12.44 -19.29 27.08
CA LEU A 260 13.55 -18.65 27.81
C LEU A 260 13.52 -17.11 27.62
N PHE A 261 13.09 -16.64 26.48
CA PHE A 261 12.98 -15.21 26.16
C PHE A 261 11.89 -14.98 25.09
N HIS A 262 11.08 -13.94 25.24
CA HIS A 262 10.04 -13.59 24.27
C HIS A 262 9.85 -12.08 24.22
N SER A 263 10.33 -11.44 23.15
CA SER A 263 10.13 -10.03 22.82
C SER A 263 9.07 -9.88 21.71
N GLY A 264 8.22 -8.86 21.79
CA GLY A 264 7.20 -8.59 20.80
C GLY A 264 6.03 -9.58 20.80
N ALA A 265 5.76 -10.26 21.91
CA ALA A 265 4.57 -11.12 22.04
C ALA A 265 3.30 -10.33 21.70
N TRP A 266 2.44 -10.91 20.87
CA TRP A 266 1.20 -10.26 20.43
C TRP A 266 -0.05 -11.07 20.78
N SER A 267 -1.10 -10.35 21.15
CA SER A 267 -2.44 -10.94 21.27
C SER A 267 -3.51 -9.93 20.86
N PRO A 268 -4.70 -10.42 20.39
CA PRO A 268 -5.81 -9.53 20.07
C PRO A 268 -6.32 -8.69 21.25
N ALA A 269 -6.16 -9.20 22.48
CA ALA A 269 -6.65 -8.53 23.68
C ALA A 269 -5.69 -7.43 24.19
N ASN A 270 -4.38 -7.66 24.05
CA ASN A 270 -3.35 -6.81 24.70
C ASN A 270 -2.48 -6.07 23.68
N GLY A 271 -2.61 -6.36 22.38
CA GLY A 271 -1.73 -5.81 21.35
C GLY A 271 -0.31 -6.38 21.45
N ILE A 272 0.70 -5.56 21.15
CA ILE A 272 2.12 -5.91 21.18
C ILE A 272 2.66 -5.64 22.59
N ASN A 273 3.22 -6.67 23.22
CA ASN A 273 3.86 -6.53 24.52
C ASN A 273 5.09 -5.64 24.44
N GLY A 274 5.26 -4.76 25.41
CA GLY A 274 6.38 -3.83 25.49
C GLY A 274 6.26 -2.58 24.62
N ARG A 275 5.18 -2.44 23.83
CA ARG A 275 4.98 -1.25 23.00
C ARG A 275 4.67 -0.02 23.83
N ASP A 276 5.45 1.05 23.66
CA ASP A 276 5.10 2.39 24.13
C ASP A 276 4.07 3.01 23.14
N THR A 277 2.88 3.31 23.65
CA THR A 277 1.81 3.89 22.82
C THR A 277 1.99 5.40 22.57
N GLY A 278 2.92 6.05 23.26
CA GLY A 278 3.31 7.43 23.01
C GLY A 278 4.25 7.55 21.82
N LEU A 279 5.49 7.18 22.02
CA LEU A 279 6.52 7.20 20.98
C LEU A 279 7.51 6.05 21.24
N GLU A 280 7.30 4.93 20.55
CA GLU A 280 8.18 3.77 20.65
C GLU A 280 9.60 4.11 20.17
N PRO A 281 10.66 3.87 20.98
CA PRO A 281 12.02 4.07 20.52
C PRO A 281 12.43 3.09 19.41
N HIS A 282 13.47 3.44 18.66
CA HIS A 282 14.16 2.46 17.82
C HIS A 282 15.19 1.70 18.65
N TRP A 283 15.02 0.39 18.73
CA TRP A 283 15.91 -0.48 19.47
C TRP A 283 16.98 -1.08 18.54
N ASN A 284 18.26 -0.73 18.77
CA ASN A 284 19.39 -1.42 18.13
C ASN A 284 19.80 -2.68 18.89
N GLU A 285 19.43 -2.78 20.17
CA GLU A 285 19.69 -3.91 21.04
C GLU A 285 18.48 -4.12 21.96
N ILE A 286 18.03 -5.37 22.06
CA ILE A 286 16.92 -5.78 22.92
C ILE A 286 17.48 -6.74 23.97
N THR A 287 17.31 -6.40 25.25
CA THR A 287 17.82 -7.15 26.40
C THR A 287 16.74 -7.57 27.38
N SER A 288 15.50 -7.09 27.16
CA SER A 288 14.34 -7.37 28.01
C SER A 288 13.13 -7.78 27.17
N PRO A 289 12.28 -8.70 27.66
CA PRO A 289 10.99 -9.02 27.03
C PRO A 289 10.03 -7.83 26.88
N ASP A 290 10.24 -6.77 27.66
CA ASP A 290 9.43 -5.54 27.59
C ASP A 290 9.93 -4.54 26.55
N GLN A 291 10.92 -4.89 25.77
CA GLN A 291 11.42 -4.13 24.63
C GLN A 291 10.99 -4.81 23.35
N VAL A 292 10.55 -4.04 22.34
CA VAL A 292 10.16 -4.57 21.02
C VAL A 292 10.64 -3.65 19.93
N GLN A 293 11.27 -4.20 18.87
CA GLN A 293 11.61 -3.38 17.70
C GLN A 293 10.40 -3.23 16.81
N ILE A 294 9.94 -1.97 16.67
CA ILE A 294 8.80 -1.59 15.82
C ILE A 294 9.29 -0.64 14.72
N TYR A 295 8.93 -0.95 13.49
CA TYR A 295 9.12 -0.09 12.31
C TYR A 295 7.81 0.59 11.97
N GLU A 296 7.78 1.91 12.04
CA GLU A 296 6.55 2.71 11.89
C GLU A 296 6.85 4.16 11.50
N LEU A 297 5.80 4.85 11.11
CA LEU A 297 5.76 6.29 10.95
C LEU A 297 4.91 6.88 12.08
N VAL A 298 5.46 7.81 12.86
CA VAL A 298 4.74 8.50 13.94
C VAL A 298 4.66 9.99 13.63
N LEU A 299 3.44 10.50 13.61
CA LEU A 299 3.12 11.88 13.27
C LEU A 299 2.83 12.70 14.51
N GLY A 300 3.23 13.96 14.48
CA GLY A 300 2.88 14.98 15.47
C GLY A 300 2.00 16.07 14.86
N ASP A 301 1.15 16.65 15.68
CA ASP A 301 0.38 17.85 15.35
C ASP A 301 1.23 19.12 15.44
N VAL A 302 0.61 20.29 15.27
CA VAL A 302 1.29 21.59 15.33
C VAL A 302 1.92 21.91 16.69
N GLU A 303 1.50 21.24 17.77
CA GLU A 303 2.05 21.37 19.11
C GLU A 303 3.09 20.28 19.42
N GLY A 304 3.29 19.32 18.51
CA GLY A 304 4.22 18.21 18.67
C GLY A 304 3.65 17.03 19.47
N ALA A 305 2.36 17.01 19.74
CA ALA A 305 1.71 15.84 20.31
C ALA A 305 1.46 14.79 19.23
N THR A 306 1.58 13.49 19.58
CA THR A 306 1.30 12.41 18.63
C THR A 306 -0.13 12.48 18.11
N THR A 307 -0.32 12.32 16.81
CA THR A 307 -1.63 12.34 16.16
C THR A 307 -1.80 11.19 15.19
N GLN A 308 -3.03 10.68 15.08
CA GLN A 308 -3.46 9.74 14.03
C GLN A 308 -4.44 10.40 13.06
N VAL A 309 -4.76 11.68 13.28
CA VAL A 309 -5.61 12.48 12.39
C VAL A 309 -4.71 13.08 11.33
N LEU A 310 -4.86 12.62 10.09
CA LEU A 310 -3.94 12.93 8.98
C LEU A 310 -3.95 14.42 8.64
N GLU A 311 -5.10 15.07 8.72
CA GLU A 311 -5.23 16.51 8.49
C GLU A 311 -4.53 17.35 9.57
N ARG A 312 -4.21 16.78 10.73
CA ARG A 312 -3.44 17.43 11.79
C ARG A 312 -1.95 17.11 11.75
N ALA A 313 -1.52 16.26 10.83
CA ALA A 313 -0.11 15.91 10.71
C ALA A 313 0.70 17.14 10.26
N ALA A 314 1.58 17.61 11.12
CA ALA A 314 2.43 18.77 10.92
C ALA A 314 3.92 18.42 11.04
N ILE A 315 4.24 17.44 11.89
CA ILE A 315 5.62 17.10 12.27
C ILE A 315 5.83 15.60 12.11
N LEU A 316 6.98 15.23 11.57
CA LEU A 316 7.45 13.85 11.56
C LEU A 316 8.22 13.59 12.87
N LEU A 317 7.59 12.88 13.80
CA LEU A 317 8.21 12.55 15.09
C LEU A 317 9.16 11.35 14.98
N LYS A 318 8.79 10.36 14.17
CA LYS A 318 9.58 9.16 13.93
C LYS A 318 9.28 8.61 12.53
N ASP A 319 10.31 8.28 11.77
CA ASP A 319 10.20 7.41 10.59
C ASP A 319 11.40 6.45 10.59
N ASN A 320 11.19 5.27 11.15
CA ASN A 320 12.16 4.18 11.12
C ASN A 320 11.69 3.03 10.24
N ARG A 321 10.76 3.27 9.33
CA ARG A 321 10.36 2.29 8.33
C ARG A 321 11.57 1.83 7.53
N LEU A 322 11.60 0.55 7.18
CA LEU A 322 12.69 -0.03 6.41
C LEU A 322 12.71 0.59 5.00
N PRO A 323 13.78 1.27 4.59
CA PRO A 323 13.86 1.87 3.27
C PRO A 323 14.00 0.80 2.18
N PRO A 324 13.58 1.09 0.93
CA PRO A 324 13.88 0.23 -0.20
C PRO A 324 15.38 0.26 -0.53
N ARG A 325 15.86 -0.78 -1.20
CA ARG A 325 17.23 -0.86 -1.66
C ARG A 325 17.61 0.35 -2.55
N GLY A 326 18.75 0.97 -2.26
CA GLY A 326 19.30 2.06 -3.04
C GLY A 326 18.64 3.43 -2.84
N ILE A 327 17.80 3.59 -1.81
CA ILE A 327 17.21 4.90 -1.50
C ILE A 327 18.30 5.94 -1.19
N SER A 328 18.13 7.16 -1.70
CA SER A 328 19.05 8.27 -1.43
C SER A 328 18.58 9.12 -0.26
N SER A 329 19.46 9.38 0.70
CA SER A 329 19.20 10.31 1.81
C SER A 329 19.01 11.78 1.38
N GLN A 330 19.25 12.08 0.11
CA GLN A 330 19.03 13.40 -0.48
C GLN A 330 17.57 13.61 -0.92
N HIS A 331 16.77 12.56 -0.97
CA HIS A 331 15.39 12.63 -1.44
C HIS A 331 14.43 13.00 -0.30
N PRO A 332 13.39 13.85 -0.55
CA PRO A 332 12.45 14.29 0.48
C PRO A 332 11.69 13.17 1.20
N THR A 333 11.63 11.98 0.59
CA THR A 333 10.95 10.81 1.17
C THR A 333 11.88 9.90 1.99
N TYR A 334 13.16 10.29 2.18
CA TYR A 334 14.10 9.51 2.98
C TYR A 334 13.77 9.54 4.46
#